data_bbca299b5568015de74f3950feca6115
#
_entry.id   bbca299b5568015de74f3950feca6115
#
_cell.length_a   1.000
_cell.length_b   1.000
_cell.length_c   1.000
_cell.angle_alpha   90.00
_cell.angle_beta   90.00
_cell.angle_gamma   90.00
#
_symmetry.space_group_name_H-M   'P 1'
#
loop_
_entity.id
_entity.type
_entity.pdbx_description
1 polymer ?
#
loop_
_entity_poly.entity_id
_entity_poly.type
_entity_poly.pdbx_seq_one_letter_code
_entity_poly.pdbx_strand_id
1 'polypeptide(L)'
;MKGSVTLMTQRQKALLSCAVAAALLLSGCRKGNSNSGSMSSSNAMSGSSGSASTTQTGGWKTGLGILTEASDEARTGTIHTIAAAVLLDGDGKLADVMLDELEVEVTADGKGVVTMPTDYRTKRQKGDDYPLAAASSLKKGWAEQADDFADYLTGMTPEQASMLETDKD
;
A
#
# COMPACT_ATOMS: atom_id res chain seq x y z
N MET A 1 16.25 -20.61 8.08
CA MET A 1 16.96 -19.90 7.02
C MET A 1 16.26 -18.57 6.85
N LYS A 2 16.86 -17.45 7.30
CA LYS A 2 16.30 -16.11 7.12
C LYS A 2 16.60 -15.68 5.69
N GLY A 3 15.61 -15.78 4.80
CA GLY A 3 15.72 -15.22 3.46
C GLY A 3 15.71 -13.69 3.56
N SER A 4 16.77 -13.04 3.17
CA SER A 4 16.82 -11.59 2.99
C SER A 4 15.79 -11.17 1.94
N VAL A 5 14.74 -10.48 2.34
CA VAL A 5 13.82 -9.79 1.44
C VAL A 5 14.48 -8.47 1.04
N THR A 6 15.52 -8.58 0.23
CA THR A 6 16.26 -7.42 -0.27
C THR A 6 15.76 -7.09 -1.66
N LEU A 7 15.31 -5.86 -1.89
CA LEU A 7 15.17 -5.16 -3.19
C LEU A 7 13.77 -4.71 -3.67
N MET A 8 12.79 -4.58 -2.81
CA MET A 8 11.89 -3.45 -3.00
C MET A 8 12.61 -2.19 -2.51
N THR A 9 12.51 -1.08 -3.24
CA THR A 9 13.10 0.18 -2.77
C THR A 9 12.60 0.48 -1.37
N GLN A 10 13.38 1.13 -0.55
CA GLN A 10 13.03 1.51 0.84
C GLN A 10 11.67 2.19 0.93
N ARG A 11 11.36 3.06 -0.03
CA ARG A 11 10.06 3.73 -0.13
C ARG A 11 8.92 2.72 -0.34
N GLN A 12 9.08 1.75 -1.22
CA GLN A 12 8.06 0.73 -1.48
C GLN A 12 7.79 -0.15 -0.27
N LYS A 13 8.82 -0.57 0.45
CA LYS A 13 8.67 -1.37 1.68
C LYS A 13 7.97 -0.58 2.78
N ALA A 14 8.35 0.68 2.99
CA ALA A 14 7.72 1.55 3.96
C ALA A 14 6.25 1.82 3.63
N LEU A 15 5.92 2.04 2.36
CA LEU A 15 4.56 2.26 1.88
C LEU A 15 3.70 1.01 2.03
N LEU A 16 4.23 -0.16 1.69
CA LEU A 16 3.55 -1.44 1.86
C LEU A 16 3.27 -1.73 3.34
N SER A 17 4.24 -1.48 4.22
CA SER A 17 4.07 -1.61 5.67
C SER A 17 3.02 -0.64 6.22
N CYS A 18 3.03 0.63 5.78
CA CYS A 18 2.03 1.61 6.16
C CYS A 18 0.62 1.28 5.64
N ALA A 19 0.49 0.74 4.43
CA ALA A 19 -0.81 0.36 3.87
C ALA A 19 -1.44 -0.80 4.67
N VAL A 20 -0.63 -1.78 5.06
CA VAL A 20 -1.07 -2.87 5.95
C VAL A 20 -1.47 -2.31 7.32
N ALA A 21 -0.68 -1.41 7.91
CA ALA A 21 -1.01 -0.77 9.18
C ALA A 21 -2.30 0.06 9.10
N ALA A 22 -2.53 0.81 8.01
CA ALA A 22 -3.74 1.58 7.80
C ALA A 22 -5.00 0.69 7.70
N ALA A 23 -4.90 -0.48 7.06
CA ALA A 23 -5.99 -1.45 7.00
C ALA A 23 -6.42 -1.98 8.39
N LEU A 24 -5.53 -1.89 9.37
CA LEU A 24 -5.67 -2.50 10.68
C LEU A 24 -6.17 -1.53 11.77
N LEU A 25 -5.90 -0.23 11.65
CA LEU A 25 -6.31 0.78 12.62
C LEU A 25 -7.84 1.01 12.66
N LEU A 26 -8.58 0.54 11.66
CA LEU A 26 -10.03 0.71 11.54
C LEU A 26 -10.85 -0.46 12.12
N SER A 27 -10.22 -1.49 12.68
CA SER A 27 -10.90 -2.64 13.30
C SER A 27 -11.46 -2.35 14.70
N GLY A 28 -11.33 -1.13 15.22
CA GLY A 28 -11.85 -0.72 16.51
C GLY A 28 -13.35 -0.40 16.44
N CYS A 29 -14.22 -1.33 16.77
CA CYS A 29 -15.63 -1.06 17.05
C CYS A 29 -15.77 -0.11 18.22
N ARG A 30 -15.97 1.16 17.97
CA ARG A 30 -16.47 2.11 18.97
C ARG A 30 -17.99 2.17 18.86
N LYS A 31 -18.65 1.63 19.85
CA LYS A 31 -20.10 1.69 20.05
C LYS A 31 -20.55 3.16 20.04
N GLY A 32 -21.51 3.47 19.19
CA GLY A 32 -21.90 4.82 18.86
C GLY A 32 -22.44 5.64 20.04
N ASN A 33 -22.23 6.92 19.94
CA ASN A 33 -23.19 7.92 20.41
C ASN A 33 -23.24 9.03 19.37
N SER A 34 -24.44 9.22 18.82
CA SER A 34 -24.76 10.27 17.86
C SER A 34 -24.76 11.62 18.59
N ASN A 35 -23.96 12.57 18.12
CA ASN A 35 -24.30 13.98 18.31
C ASN A 35 -23.84 14.80 17.10
N SER A 36 -24.80 15.52 16.54
CA SER A 36 -24.66 16.47 15.42
C SER A 36 -23.84 17.68 15.85
N GLY A 37 -23.00 18.19 14.94
CA GLY A 37 -22.32 19.46 15.18
C GLY A 37 -21.42 19.91 14.04
N SER A 38 -21.99 20.75 13.18
CA SER A 38 -21.41 21.93 12.50
C SER A 38 -20.05 21.88 11.83
N MET A 39 -20.11 22.26 10.56
CA MET A 39 -19.01 22.55 9.64
C MET A 39 -18.11 23.68 10.16
N SER A 40 -16.82 23.54 9.96
CA SER A 40 -15.92 24.66 9.73
C SER A 40 -14.78 24.25 8.79
N SER A 41 -14.70 24.95 7.68
CA SER A 41 -13.70 24.77 6.64
C SER A 41 -12.32 25.21 7.13
N SER A 42 -11.33 24.36 6.98
CA SER A 42 -9.94 24.77 6.84
C SER A 42 -9.22 23.77 5.92
N ASN A 43 -8.77 24.29 4.76
CA ASN A 43 -7.97 23.59 3.78
C ASN A 43 -6.65 23.13 4.41
N ALA A 44 -6.52 21.84 4.60
CA ALA A 44 -5.25 21.15 4.69
C ALA A 44 -5.36 19.94 3.76
N MET A 45 -4.49 19.84 2.76
CA MET A 45 -4.35 18.66 1.92
C MET A 45 -3.84 17.52 2.82
N SER A 46 -4.77 16.86 3.46
CA SER A 46 -4.52 15.64 4.22
C SER A 46 -4.93 14.46 3.36
N GLY A 47 -4.00 13.53 3.16
CA GLY A 47 -4.24 12.33 2.37
C GLY A 47 -5.54 11.65 2.80
N SER A 48 -6.43 11.42 1.84
CA SER A 48 -7.70 10.74 2.07
C SER A 48 -7.45 9.29 2.42
N SER A 49 -7.55 8.97 3.70
CA SER A 49 -7.63 7.58 4.17
C SER A 49 -8.98 7.01 3.77
N GLY A 50 -8.98 6.14 2.76
CA GLY A 50 -10.18 5.42 2.33
C GLY A 50 -10.76 4.58 3.47
N SER A 51 -12.08 4.61 3.62
CA SER A 51 -12.81 3.81 4.61
C SER A 51 -12.59 2.32 4.37
N ALA A 52 -12.07 1.63 5.37
CA ALA A 52 -12.06 0.17 5.39
C ALA A 52 -13.44 -0.37 5.76
N SER A 53 -13.96 -1.31 4.98
CA SER A 53 -15.14 -2.08 5.34
C SER A 53 -14.68 -3.38 6.02
N THR A 54 -15.17 -3.64 7.21
CA THR A 54 -14.90 -4.88 7.94
C THR A 54 -16.15 -5.76 7.96
N THR A 55 -16.04 -6.95 7.42
CA THR A 55 -17.10 -7.98 7.53
C THR A 55 -16.59 -9.08 8.47
N GLN A 56 -17.34 -9.35 9.53
CA GLN A 56 -17.06 -10.48 10.44
C GLN A 56 -17.82 -11.73 9.99
N THR A 57 -17.11 -12.82 9.81
CA THR A 57 -17.71 -14.14 9.62
C THR A 57 -16.87 -15.16 10.38
N GLY A 58 -17.43 -15.75 11.44
CA GLY A 58 -16.80 -16.86 12.15
C GLY A 58 -15.44 -16.60 12.80
N GLY A 59 -15.23 -15.40 13.37
CA GLY A 59 -13.96 -15.02 13.99
C GLY A 59 -12.92 -14.43 13.01
N TRP A 60 -13.12 -14.55 11.71
CA TRP A 60 -12.30 -13.95 10.66
C TRP A 60 -12.69 -12.49 10.41
N LYS A 61 -11.72 -11.66 10.10
CA LYS A 61 -11.94 -10.25 9.77
C LYS A 61 -11.21 -9.91 8.48
N THR A 62 -11.80 -9.05 7.67
CA THR A 62 -11.14 -8.51 6.47
C THR A 62 -10.89 -7.02 6.64
N GLY A 63 -9.83 -6.52 6.03
CA GLY A 63 -9.52 -5.10 5.97
C GLY A 63 -9.00 -4.70 4.59
N LEU A 64 -9.23 -3.44 4.22
CA LEU A 64 -8.68 -2.82 3.02
C LEU A 64 -8.05 -1.49 3.42
N GLY A 65 -6.78 -1.32 3.13
CA GLY A 65 -6.05 -0.06 3.27
C GLY A 65 -5.62 0.46 1.91
N ILE A 66 -5.74 1.77 1.71
CA ILE A 66 -5.25 2.46 0.52
C ILE A 66 -4.41 3.64 0.98
N LEU A 67 -3.18 3.73 0.47
CA LEU A 67 -2.28 4.86 0.70
C LEU A 67 -1.90 5.47 -0.64
N THR A 68 -2.01 6.79 -0.74
CA THR A 68 -1.57 7.53 -1.93
C THR A 68 -0.52 8.55 -1.53
N GLU A 69 0.60 8.55 -2.24
CA GLU A 69 1.66 9.55 -2.12
C GLU A 69 1.90 10.19 -3.47
N ALA A 70 2.25 11.47 -3.45
CA ALA A 70 2.66 12.21 -4.62
C ALA A 70 4.04 12.82 -4.39
N SER A 71 4.88 12.80 -5.40
CA SER A 71 6.18 13.47 -5.41
C SER A 71 6.36 14.20 -6.73
N ASP A 72 7.17 15.24 -6.72
CA ASP A 72 7.57 15.97 -7.90
C ASP A 72 9.10 16.15 -7.94
N GLU A 73 9.67 15.93 -9.10
CA GLU A 73 11.08 16.20 -9.39
C GLU A 73 11.19 16.93 -10.72
N ALA A 74 11.71 18.15 -10.68
CA ALA A 74 11.93 19.01 -11.84
C ALA A 74 10.65 19.17 -12.71
N ARG A 75 10.40 18.26 -13.63
CA ARG A 75 9.29 18.30 -14.59
C ARG A 75 8.47 17.01 -14.61
N THR A 76 8.64 16.19 -13.61
CA THR A 76 7.97 14.92 -13.46
C THR A 76 7.20 14.90 -12.16
N GLY A 77 5.90 14.68 -12.22
CA GLY A 77 5.07 14.40 -11.05
C GLY A 77 4.73 12.92 -11.03
N THR A 78 4.96 12.25 -9.91
CA THR A 78 4.65 10.84 -9.74
C THR A 78 3.64 10.64 -8.63
N ILE A 79 2.63 9.84 -8.88
CA ILE A 79 1.63 9.43 -7.90
C ILE A 79 1.75 7.91 -7.71
N HIS A 80 1.96 7.49 -6.47
CA HIS A 80 1.93 6.09 -6.06
C HIS A 80 0.69 5.85 -5.23
N THR A 81 -0.14 4.90 -5.64
CA THR A 81 -1.28 4.43 -4.86
C THR A 81 -1.12 2.96 -4.57
N ILE A 82 -0.97 2.62 -3.30
CA ILE A 82 -0.83 1.26 -2.81
C ILE A 82 -2.13 0.83 -2.16
N ALA A 83 -2.60 -0.35 -2.53
CA ALA A 83 -3.74 -1.02 -1.92
C ALA A 83 -3.27 -2.30 -1.21
N ALA A 84 -3.75 -2.50 0.02
CA ALA A 84 -3.54 -3.71 0.79
C ALA A 84 -4.87 -4.28 1.25
N ALA A 85 -5.20 -5.48 0.82
CA ALA A 85 -6.31 -6.25 1.35
C ALA A 85 -5.77 -7.30 2.32
N VAL A 86 -6.38 -7.44 3.49
CA VAL A 86 -5.93 -8.37 4.52
C VAL A 86 -7.07 -9.24 5.04
N LEU A 87 -6.73 -10.46 5.40
CA LEU A 87 -7.57 -11.39 6.14
C LEU A 87 -6.91 -11.67 7.48
N LEU A 88 -7.65 -11.46 8.58
CA LEU A 88 -7.21 -11.84 9.92
C LEU A 88 -7.94 -13.10 10.36
N ASP A 89 -7.23 -13.99 11.02
CA ASP A 89 -7.79 -15.16 11.67
C ASP A 89 -8.48 -14.83 13.00
N GLY A 90 -9.00 -15.86 13.67
CA GLY A 90 -9.68 -15.72 14.95
C GLY A 90 -8.80 -15.20 16.09
N ASP A 91 -7.48 -15.37 15.97
CA ASP A 91 -6.47 -14.89 16.92
C ASP A 91 -5.98 -13.47 16.58
N GLY A 92 -6.48 -12.87 15.50
CA GLY A 92 -6.12 -11.54 15.05
C GLY A 92 -4.78 -11.48 14.32
N LYS A 93 -4.29 -12.61 13.80
CA LYS A 93 -3.08 -12.68 12.97
C LYS A 93 -3.44 -12.58 11.50
N LEU A 94 -2.51 -12.06 10.72
CA LEU A 94 -2.61 -12.04 9.27
C LEU A 94 -2.62 -13.46 8.73
N ALA A 95 -3.74 -13.88 8.16
CA ALA A 95 -3.91 -15.18 7.52
C ALA A 95 -3.67 -15.11 6.02
N ASP A 96 -3.94 -13.95 5.43
CA ASP A 96 -3.68 -13.66 4.02
C ASP A 96 -3.53 -12.16 3.80
N VAL A 97 -2.66 -11.78 2.85
CA VAL A 97 -2.39 -10.40 2.47
C VAL A 97 -2.27 -10.32 0.96
N MET A 98 -3.00 -9.40 0.35
CA MET A 98 -2.85 -9.07 -1.07
C MET A 98 -2.43 -7.61 -1.21
N LEU A 99 -1.39 -7.38 -1.99
CA LEU A 99 -0.83 -6.05 -2.25
C LEU A 99 -0.91 -5.74 -3.74
N ASP A 100 -1.24 -4.50 -4.06
CA ASP A 100 -1.13 -3.97 -5.42
C ASP A 100 -0.73 -2.51 -5.40
N GLU A 101 -0.15 -2.01 -6.49
CA GLU A 101 0.31 -0.63 -6.61
C GLU A 101 0.01 -0.08 -8.00
N LEU A 102 -0.60 1.10 -8.03
CA LEU A 102 -0.70 1.94 -9.21
C LEU A 102 0.36 3.04 -9.13
N GLU A 103 1.17 3.15 -10.18
CA GLU A 103 2.13 4.24 -10.37
C GLU A 103 1.74 5.03 -11.61
N VAL A 104 1.54 6.33 -11.43
CA VAL A 104 1.19 7.27 -12.48
C VAL A 104 2.26 8.36 -12.55
N GLU A 105 2.91 8.49 -13.69
CA GLU A 105 3.90 9.53 -13.96
C GLU A 105 3.36 10.53 -14.96
N VAL A 106 3.44 11.81 -14.62
CA VAL A 106 3.08 12.94 -15.48
C VAL A 106 4.32 13.76 -15.73
N THR A 107 4.66 14.00 -16.99
CA THR A 107 5.84 14.78 -17.36
C THR A 107 5.47 16.08 -18.03
N ALA A 108 6.32 17.10 -17.88
CA ALA A 108 6.18 18.37 -18.59
C ALA A 108 7.46 18.66 -19.39
N ASP A 109 7.30 19.14 -20.63
CA ASP A 109 8.44 19.57 -21.44
C ASP A 109 8.98 20.94 -21.02
N GLY A 110 10.05 21.40 -21.67
CA GLY A 110 10.65 22.71 -21.42
C GLY A 110 9.78 23.90 -21.74
N LYS A 111 8.63 23.70 -22.40
CA LYS A 111 7.64 24.72 -22.76
C LYS A 111 6.40 24.66 -21.86
N GLY A 112 6.36 23.71 -20.91
CA GLY A 112 5.22 23.51 -20.02
C GLY A 112 4.11 22.65 -20.61
N VAL A 113 4.34 21.96 -21.73
CA VAL A 113 3.37 21.00 -22.28
C VAL A 113 3.38 19.75 -21.44
N VAL A 114 2.23 19.39 -20.89
CA VAL A 114 2.06 18.22 -20.01
C VAL A 114 1.74 16.99 -20.85
N THR A 115 2.44 15.90 -20.56
CA THR A 115 2.18 14.58 -21.13
C THR A 115 1.60 13.68 -20.04
N MET A 116 0.42 13.15 -20.31
CA MET A 116 -0.27 12.20 -19.43
C MET A 116 0.10 10.77 -19.82
N PRO A 117 0.21 9.83 -18.87
CA PRO A 117 0.40 8.43 -19.19
C PRO A 117 -0.81 7.88 -19.95
N THR A 118 -0.59 6.85 -20.73
CA THR A 118 -1.65 6.13 -21.47
C THR A 118 -1.96 4.76 -20.87
N ASP A 119 -1.13 4.28 -19.95
CA ASP A 119 -1.28 3.00 -19.28
C ASP A 119 -1.51 3.23 -17.77
N TYR A 120 -2.73 2.92 -17.32
CA TYR A 120 -3.17 3.03 -15.93
C TYR A 120 -3.34 1.66 -15.26
N ARG A 121 -2.76 0.61 -15.81
CA ARG A 121 -2.73 -0.69 -15.16
C ARG A 121 -1.88 -0.62 -13.90
N THR A 122 -2.28 -1.36 -12.87
CA THR A 122 -1.46 -1.54 -11.68
C THR A 122 -0.19 -2.33 -12.00
N LYS A 123 0.81 -2.32 -11.12
CA LYS A 123 2.05 -3.08 -11.31
C LYS A 123 1.76 -4.58 -11.45
N ARG A 124 0.80 -5.09 -10.69
CA ARG A 124 0.36 -6.49 -10.79
C ARG A 124 -0.31 -6.76 -12.15
N GLN A 125 -1.14 -5.86 -12.65
CA GLN A 125 -1.79 -5.99 -13.95
C GLN A 125 -0.80 -5.85 -15.12
N LYS A 126 0.28 -5.10 -14.97
CA LYS A 126 1.34 -5.00 -15.96
C LYS A 126 2.14 -6.31 -16.06
N GLY A 127 2.26 -7.06 -14.96
CA GLY A 127 3.04 -8.30 -14.96
C GLY A 127 4.45 -8.09 -15.50
N ASP A 128 4.81 -8.84 -16.55
CA ASP A 128 6.13 -8.76 -17.17
C ASP A 128 6.38 -7.45 -17.93
N ASP A 129 5.33 -6.70 -18.29
CA ASP A 129 5.47 -5.36 -18.89
C ASP A 129 6.04 -4.33 -17.87
N TYR A 130 6.00 -4.63 -16.56
CA TYR A 130 6.67 -3.82 -15.55
C TYR A 130 8.11 -4.32 -15.35
N PRO A 131 9.16 -3.55 -15.72
CA PRO A 131 10.50 -4.06 -15.96
C PRO A 131 11.31 -4.36 -14.69
N LEU A 132 10.66 -4.68 -13.56
CA LEU A 132 11.34 -4.90 -12.27
C LEU A 132 12.24 -6.15 -12.31
N ALA A 133 11.80 -7.24 -12.94
CA ALA A 133 12.60 -8.46 -13.01
C ALA A 133 13.95 -8.25 -13.71
N ALA A 134 13.99 -7.38 -14.71
CA ALA A 134 15.23 -7.04 -15.42
C ALA A 134 16.16 -6.15 -14.56
N ALA A 135 15.58 -5.23 -13.78
CA ALA A 135 16.31 -4.25 -12.96
C ALA A 135 16.70 -4.82 -11.58
N SER A 136 15.91 -5.76 -11.06
CA SER A 136 16.12 -6.34 -9.72
C SER A 136 17.19 -7.43 -9.73
N SER A 137 18.03 -7.48 -8.69
CA SER A 137 18.98 -8.57 -8.47
C SER A 137 18.28 -9.89 -8.16
N LEU A 138 17.05 -9.86 -7.63
CA LEU A 138 16.22 -11.05 -7.37
C LEU A 138 15.71 -11.72 -8.65
N LYS A 139 15.73 -10.99 -9.79
CA LYS A 139 15.18 -11.47 -11.07
C LYS A 139 13.71 -11.89 -10.98
N LYS A 140 12.97 -11.33 -10.03
CA LYS A 140 11.55 -11.53 -9.83
C LYS A 140 10.78 -10.30 -10.26
N GLY A 141 9.59 -10.50 -10.84
CA GLY A 141 8.65 -9.45 -11.16
C GLY A 141 8.06 -8.77 -9.92
N TRP A 142 7.36 -7.68 -10.11
CA TRP A 142 6.76 -6.94 -8.98
C TRP A 142 5.75 -7.79 -8.21
N ALA A 143 4.88 -8.50 -8.92
CA ALA A 143 3.86 -9.36 -8.30
C ALA A 143 4.48 -10.46 -7.42
N GLU A 144 5.52 -11.14 -7.93
CA GLU A 144 6.21 -12.18 -7.17
C GLU A 144 6.89 -11.63 -5.91
N GLN A 145 7.51 -10.44 -5.99
CA GLN A 145 8.13 -9.81 -4.83
C GLN A 145 7.07 -9.35 -3.81
N ALA A 146 5.92 -8.87 -4.28
CA ALA A 146 4.80 -8.49 -3.41
C ALA A 146 4.19 -9.71 -2.72
N ASP A 147 4.06 -10.85 -3.43
CA ASP A 147 3.57 -12.12 -2.88
C ASP A 147 4.56 -12.69 -1.84
N ASP A 148 5.87 -12.71 -2.13
CA ASP A 148 6.90 -13.11 -1.15
C ASP A 148 6.82 -12.25 0.14
N PHE A 149 6.54 -10.95 0.00
CA PHE A 149 6.38 -10.06 1.15
C PHE A 149 5.08 -10.33 1.90
N ALA A 150 3.99 -10.59 1.21
CA ALA A 150 2.71 -10.98 1.80
C ALA A 150 2.83 -12.29 2.58
N ASP A 151 3.52 -13.30 2.02
CA ASP A 151 3.81 -14.55 2.69
C ASP A 151 4.65 -14.34 3.96
N TYR A 152 5.63 -13.44 3.91
CA TYR A 152 6.44 -13.08 5.08
C TYR A 152 5.61 -12.47 6.22
N LEU A 153 4.56 -11.71 5.90
CA LEU A 153 3.65 -11.10 6.87
C LEU A 153 2.69 -12.12 7.50
N THR A 154 2.45 -13.25 6.84
CA THR A 154 1.48 -14.25 7.30
C THR A 154 1.87 -14.82 8.67
N GLY A 155 0.90 -14.89 9.58
CA GLY A 155 1.09 -15.30 10.97
C GLY A 155 1.55 -14.20 11.93
N MET A 156 1.88 -13.01 11.43
CA MET A 156 2.17 -11.83 12.27
C MET A 156 0.88 -11.18 12.77
N THR A 157 0.97 -10.50 13.89
CA THR A 157 -0.08 -9.55 14.25
C THR A 157 0.10 -8.23 13.48
N PRO A 158 -0.95 -7.41 13.35
CA PRO A 158 -0.86 -6.08 12.78
C PRO A 158 0.24 -5.21 13.37
N GLU A 159 0.39 -5.27 14.69
CA GLU A 159 1.41 -4.51 15.41
C GLU A 159 2.81 -4.98 15.03
N GLN A 160 3.03 -6.30 14.91
CA GLN A 160 4.31 -6.85 14.46
C GLN A 160 4.63 -6.42 13.03
N ALA A 161 3.65 -6.47 12.13
CA ALA A 161 3.82 -6.01 10.75
C ALA A 161 4.14 -4.50 10.67
N SER A 162 3.54 -3.68 11.53
CA SER A 162 3.79 -2.23 11.58
C SER A 162 5.17 -1.85 12.13
N MET A 163 5.79 -2.75 12.90
CA MET A 163 7.11 -2.53 13.50
C MET A 163 8.25 -3.09 12.65
N LEU A 164 7.96 -3.62 11.46
CA LEU A 164 9.00 -4.11 10.57
C LEU A 164 9.94 -2.97 10.18
N GLU A 165 11.18 -3.07 10.60
CA GLU A 165 12.22 -2.18 10.12
C GLU A 165 12.60 -2.56 8.68
N THR A 166 12.70 -1.55 7.83
CA THR A 166 13.29 -1.70 6.51
C THR A 166 14.80 -1.47 6.65
N ASP A 167 15.61 -2.43 6.22
CA ASP A 167 17.05 -2.25 6.20
C ASP A 167 17.40 -0.94 5.47
N LYS A 168 18.19 -0.12 6.13
CA LYS A 168 18.78 1.08 5.52
C LYS A 168 20.06 0.63 4.83
N ASP A 169 20.03 0.54 3.50
CA ASP A 169 21.26 0.42 2.71
C ASP A 169 21.99 1.77 2.67
#